data_9bac4df7c9b7d826a55e80cb757b69dd
#
_entry.id   9bac4df7c9b7d826a55e80cb757b69dd
#
_cell.length_a   1.000
_cell.length_b   1.000
_cell.length_c   1.000
_cell.angle_alpha   90.00
_cell.angle_beta   90.00
_cell.angle_gamma   90.00
#
_symmetry.space_group_name_H-M   'P 1'
#
loop_
_entity.id
_entity.type
_entity.pdbx_description
1 polymer ?
#
loop_
_entity_poly.entity_id
_entity_poly.type
_entity_poly.pdbx_seq_one_letter_code
_entity_poly.pdbx_strand_id
1 'polypeptide(L)'
;MKGFSRFGAIATFAVLMTVVFAAPMSAVDKKDWTVMVYMDGDNNLETYAILNTDQLELVGSDANVNFVVLMDTLAGPADLLYVMDGRSESVGKNYGYPKEVNMSDPAVLEQFIEIGVRDFPAEKYAVILWDHGGGWRGICWDDTTLELYGIDDCITMTEMREAFAGAYEETREVIDVVGFDACLMAMPEVSYQLRDYASFLVFSEETVPGLGFPYDMLAADLVAEPTVDGEEFAKIIAKDYSDYYASISGCIDVTISVFDMTYMDELTVAVDDLGTELLASLSTYVNSYQKDQIQADRYYYPYNVDLIGFAKNLVNDSSIDDAGIKDAAQKVVIAAEKGVLVAYNSIVNVGSTGLAIYFPSTHDGMHSLKEEYKTIPFAVETSWYKFCEAFSDFNGRTWAKKTG
;
A
#
# COMPACT_ATOMS: atom_id res chain seq x y z
N MET A 1 67.76 69.65 14.46
CA MET A 1 66.34 69.78 14.82
C MET A 1 65.71 68.39 14.75
N LYS A 2 64.99 68.06 15.76
CA LYS A 2 64.56 66.71 16.22
C LYS A 2 63.75 65.96 15.22
N GLY A 3 64.13 64.67 14.86
CA GLY A 3 63.32 63.68 14.16
C GLY A 3 62.66 62.72 15.15
N PHE A 4 61.37 62.59 15.07
CA PHE A 4 60.58 61.60 15.86
C PHE A 4 60.46 60.31 15.09
N SER A 5 60.96 59.19 15.62
CA SER A 5 60.77 57.84 15.21
C SER A 5 59.41 57.31 15.80
N ARG A 6 58.51 56.83 14.97
CA ARG A 6 57.33 56.10 15.43
C ARG A 6 57.55 54.59 15.22
N PHE A 7 57.70 53.88 16.33
CA PHE A 7 57.61 52.43 16.34
C PHE A 7 56.12 52.00 16.27
N GLY A 8 55.76 51.29 15.23
CA GLY A 8 54.45 50.66 15.15
C GLY A 8 54.51 49.21 15.70
N ALA A 9 53.80 48.95 16.77
CA ALA A 9 53.65 47.61 17.31
C ALA A 9 52.56 46.80 16.43
N ILE A 10 53.03 45.71 15.82
CA ILE A 10 52.12 44.73 15.14
C ILE A 10 51.65 43.78 16.22
N ALA A 11 50.35 43.87 16.55
CA ALA A 11 49.68 42.89 17.41
C ALA A 11 49.29 41.70 16.57
N THR A 12 49.89 40.54 16.76
CA THR A 12 49.58 39.29 16.17
C THR A 12 48.37 38.64 16.93
N PHE A 13 47.21 38.67 16.37
CA PHE A 13 46.07 37.93 16.92
C PHE A 13 46.19 36.43 16.54
N ALA A 14 46.50 35.58 17.49
CA ALA A 14 46.43 34.15 17.36
C ALA A 14 44.95 33.71 17.51
N VAL A 15 44.31 33.32 16.41
CA VAL A 15 43.00 32.67 16.46
C VAL A 15 43.20 31.23 16.88
N LEU A 16 42.79 30.90 18.10
CA LEU A 16 42.73 29.53 18.58
C LEU A 16 41.47 28.87 17.92
N MET A 17 41.68 28.06 16.89
CA MET A 17 40.64 27.16 16.41
C MET A 17 40.47 26.02 17.43
N THR A 18 39.44 26.09 18.24
CA THR A 18 38.95 24.93 19.01
C THR A 18 38.30 23.95 18.05
N VAL A 19 39.00 22.87 17.70
CA VAL A 19 38.43 21.71 17.04
C VAL A 19 37.58 20.99 18.08
N VAL A 20 36.27 21.19 18.02
CA VAL A 20 35.32 20.38 18.78
C VAL A 20 35.28 19.00 18.09
N PHE A 21 35.95 18.02 18.67
CA PHE A 21 35.72 16.63 18.32
C PHE A 21 34.30 16.29 18.80
N ALA A 22 33.38 16.19 17.88
CA ALA A 22 32.11 15.48 18.15
C ALA A 22 32.52 14.06 18.59
N ALA A 23 32.19 13.68 19.81
CA ALA A 23 32.27 12.27 20.20
C ALA A 23 31.46 11.46 19.19
N PRO A 24 31.92 10.29 18.75
CA PRO A 24 31.08 9.42 17.95
C PRO A 24 29.80 9.17 18.78
N MET A 25 28.63 9.53 18.23
CA MET A 25 27.38 9.06 18.76
C MET A 25 27.52 7.54 18.81
N SER A 26 27.32 6.97 20.00
CA SER A 26 27.19 5.51 20.14
C SER A 26 26.19 5.07 19.08
N ALA A 27 26.60 4.23 18.14
CA ALA A 27 25.68 3.62 17.22
C ALA A 27 24.62 2.92 18.09
N VAL A 28 23.36 3.34 17.98
CA VAL A 28 22.26 2.59 18.56
C VAL A 28 22.31 1.24 17.85
N ASP A 29 22.40 0.15 18.62
CA ASP A 29 22.39 -1.18 18.00
C ASP A 29 21.05 -1.33 17.24
N LYS A 30 21.14 -1.46 15.92
CA LYS A 30 19.98 -1.73 15.09
C LYS A 30 19.44 -3.12 15.40
N LYS A 31 18.11 -3.23 15.47
CA LYS A 31 17.46 -4.54 15.51
C LYS A 31 17.36 -5.14 14.12
N ASP A 32 16.91 -6.39 14.00
CA ASP A 32 16.69 -7.00 12.68
C ASP A 32 15.49 -6.35 11.98
N TRP A 33 14.39 -6.10 12.73
CA TRP A 33 13.17 -5.54 12.20
C TRP A 33 12.56 -4.43 13.07
N THR A 34 11.94 -3.46 12.38
CA THR A 34 10.91 -2.59 12.96
C THR A 34 9.64 -2.73 12.15
N VAL A 35 8.58 -3.23 12.79
CA VAL A 35 7.23 -3.34 12.21
C VAL A 35 6.40 -2.18 12.76
N MET A 36 5.95 -1.34 11.86
CA MET A 36 5.13 -0.15 12.11
C MET A 36 3.70 -0.42 11.67
N VAL A 37 2.71 -0.24 12.56
CA VAL A 37 1.30 -0.38 12.22
C VAL A 37 0.62 0.98 12.33
N TYR A 38 0.17 1.52 11.20
CA TYR A 38 -0.63 2.74 11.09
C TYR A 38 -2.09 2.32 11.21
N MET A 39 -2.65 2.43 12.41
CA MET A 39 -3.91 1.81 12.82
C MET A 39 -4.98 2.88 13.01
N ASP A 40 -5.71 3.16 11.93
CA ASP A 40 -6.85 4.07 11.94
C ASP A 40 -8.10 3.32 12.41
N GLY A 41 -8.34 3.39 13.72
CA GLY A 41 -9.52 2.85 14.38
C GLY A 41 -10.55 3.93 14.71
N ASP A 42 -10.38 5.17 14.23
CA ASP A 42 -11.34 6.26 14.43
C ASP A 42 -12.55 6.13 13.50
N ASN A 43 -13.18 4.95 13.57
CA ASN A 43 -14.38 4.59 12.82
C ASN A 43 -15.05 3.35 13.43
N ASN A 44 -15.96 2.71 12.69
CA ASN A 44 -16.66 1.51 13.14
C ASN A 44 -15.77 0.28 13.35
N LEU A 45 -14.47 0.35 13.02
CA LEU A 45 -13.50 -0.74 13.24
C LEU A 45 -12.74 -0.61 14.59
N GLU A 46 -12.98 0.41 15.41
CA GLU A 46 -12.31 0.64 16.70
C GLU A 46 -12.10 -0.62 17.54
N THR A 47 -13.14 -1.44 17.67
CA THR A 47 -13.05 -2.68 18.46
C THR A 47 -12.02 -3.66 17.89
N TYR A 48 -11.84 -3.69 16.59
CA TYR A 48 -10.86 -4.55 15.92
C TYR A 48 -9.45 -3.98 16.02
N ALA A 49 -9.29 -2.65 16.00
CA ALA A 49 -8.00 -2.00 16.24
C ALA A 49 -7.46 -2.35 17.63
N ILE A 50 -8.31 -2.27 18.66
CA ILE A 50 -7.96 -2.69 20.03
C ILE A 50 -7.61 -4.18 20.06
N LEU A 51 -8.42 -5.06 19.45
CA LEU A 51 -8.17 -6.50 19.39
C LEU A 51 -6.81 -6.83 18.74
N ASN A 52 -6.49 -6.19 17.61
CA ASN A 52 -5.25 -6.46 16.90
C ASN A 52 -4.02 -5.95 17.68
N THR A 53 -4.16 -4.84 18.41
CA THR A 53 -3.13 -4.38 19.35
C THR A 53 -2.94 -5.38 20.50
N ASP A 54 -4.04 -5.89 21.11
CA ASP A 54 -4.01 -6.93 22.12
C ASP A 54 -3.34 -8.22 21.59
N GLN A 55 -3.53 -8.58 20.32
CA GLN A 55 -2.83 -9.71 19.68
C GLN A 55 -1.32 -9.47 19.59
N LEU A 56 -0.88 -8.27 19.19
CA LEU A 56 0.55 -7.92 19.21
C LEU A 56 1.15 -8.04 20.63
N GLU A 57 0.40 -7.67 21.66
CA GLU A 57 0.83 -7.76 23.06
C GLU A 57 1.03 -9.21 23.54
N LEU A 58 0.48 -10.21 22.84
CA LEU A 58 0.73 -11.63 23.18
C LEU A 58 2.18 -12.06 22.88
N VAL A 59 2.88 -11.30 22.05
CA VAL A 59 4.26 -11.55 21.65
C VAL A 59 5.16 -10.38 22.06
N GLY A 60 4.85 -9.18 21.57
CA GLY A 60 5.57 -7.96 21.87
C GLY A 60 6.97 -7.86 21.25
N SER A 61 7.54 -6.67 21.40
CA SER A 61 8.92 -6.39 20.99
C SER A 61 9.94 -7.15 21.84
N ASP A 62 11.04 -7.57 21.22
CA ASP A 62 12.12 -8.26 21.89
C ASP A 62 13.51 -7.63 21.60
N ALA A 63 14.60 -8.42 21.69
CA ALA A 63 15.93 -7.92 21.40
C ALA A 63 16.18 -7.65 19.91
N ASN A 64 15.42 -8.32 19.02
CA ASN A 64 15.64 -8.34 17.57
C ASN A 64 14.54 -7.61 16.79
N VAL A 65 13.32 -7.49 17.35
CA VAL A 65 12.15 -6.93 16.67
C VAL A 65 11.53 -5.81 17.50
N ASN A 66 11.19 -4.71 16.82
CA ASN A 66 10.32 -3.65 17.35
C ASN A 66 8.92 -3.77 16.74
N PHE A 67 7.88 -3.68 17.58
CA PHE A 67 6.50 -3.41 17.15
C PHE A 67 6.09 -2.02 17.64
N VAL A 68 5.75 -1.14 16.71
CA VAL A 68 5.37 0.26 16.95
C VAL A 68 4.02 0.50 16.30
N VAL A 69 3.06 1.00 17.06
CA VAL A 69 1.70 1.24 16.57
C VAL A 69 1.36 2.72 16.77
N LEU A 70 0.94 3.41 15.73
CA LEU A 70 0.18 4.65 15.86
C LEU A 70 -1.30 4.26 15.76
N MET A 71 -2.02 4.34 16.85
CA MET A 71 -3.44 3.96 16.93
C MET A 71 -4.29 5.17 17.26
N ASP A 72 -5.29 5.43 16.45
CA ASP A 72 -6.39 6.35 16.75
C ASP A 72 -7.68 5.57 16.94
N THR A 73 -8.61 6.12 17.73
CA THR A 73 -9.90 5.49 18.05
C THR A 73 -10.98 6.53 18.30
N LEU A 74 -12.24 6.22 17.98
CA LEU A 74 -13.40 7.06 18.29
C LEU A 74 -13.53 7.45 19.79
N ALA A 75 -13.05 6.59 20.70
CA ALA A 75 -13.19 6.79 22.13
C ALA A 75 -12.08 7.64 22.76
N GLY A 76 -11.01 7.90 22.05
CA GLY A 76 -9.86 8.62 22.60
C GLY A 76 -8.88 9.09 21.53
N PRO A 77 -7.95 9.97 21.88
CA PRO A 77 -7.00 10.53 20.95
C PRO A 77 -6.00 9.48 20.49
N ALA A 78 -5.41 9.70 19.33
CA ALA A 78 -4.31 8.90 18.83
C ALA A 78 -3.14 8.85 19.79
N ASP A 79 -2.52 7.68 19.93
CA ASP A 79 -1.28 7.50 20.70
C ASP A 79 -0.26 6.67 19.92
N LEU A 80 1.01 6.98 20.12
CA LEU A 80 2.14 6.22 19.60
C LEU A 80 2.58 5.22 20.65
N LEU A 81 2.41 3.94 20.34
CA LEU A 81 2.58 2.83 21.25
C LEU A 81 3.83 2.02 20.88
N TYR A 82 4.62 1.65 21.88
CA TYR A 82 5.63 0.60 21.77
C TYR A 82 5.06 -0.66 22.41
N VAL A 83 4.88 -1.71 21.61
CA VAL A 83 4.22 -2.95 22.04
C VAL A 83 5.24 -3.90 22.66
N MET A 84 4.96 -4.36 23.87
CA MET A 84 5.74 -5.33 24.62
C MET A 84 4.91 -6.54 25.01
N ASP A 85 5.55 -7.61 25.40
CA ASP A 85 4.87 -8.79 25.95
C ASP A 85 3.96 -8.38 27.13
N GLY A 86 2.65 -8.60 26.97
CA GLY A 86 1.57 -8.34 27.92
C GLY A 86 1.16 -6.88 28.09
N ARG A 87 1.69 -5.92 27.33
CA ARG A 87 1.27 -4.50 27.39
C ARG A 87 1.86 -3.65 26.27
N SER A 88 1.20 -2.49 26.02
CA SER A 88 1.77 -1.38 25.27
C SER A 88 2.18 -0.21 26.16
N GLU A 89 3.22 0.53 25.77
CA GLU A 89 3.65 1.77 26.43
C GLU A 89 3.54 2.94 25.46
N SER A 90 2.91 4.06 25.92
CA SER A 90 2.91 5.32 25.17
C SER A 90 4.35 5.89 25.10
N VAL A 91 4.85 6.04 23.90
CA VAL A 91 6.22 6.56 23.62
C VAL A 91 6.22 7.85 22.82
N GLY A 92 5.04 8.31 22.39
CA GLY A 92 4.86 9.47 21.53
C GLY A 92 4.97 10.83 22.19
N LYS A 93 5.31 10.94 23.49
CA LYS A 93 5.32 12.20 24.23
C LYS A 93 6.16 13.30 23.59
N ASN A 94 7.29 12.96 22.98
CA ASN A 94 8.16 13.92 22.30
C ASN A 94 7.53 14.50 21.03
N TYR A 95 6.53 13.85 20.50
CA TYR A 95 5.75 14.22 19.29
C TYR A 95 4.38 14.80 19.65
N GLY A 96 4.12 14.97 20.97
CA GLY A 96 2.89 15.54 21.49
C GLY A 96 1.75 14.54 21.65
N TYR A 97 1.97 13.23 21.50
CA TYR A 97 0.98 12.19 21.79
C TYR A 97 0.82 11.97 23.30
N PRO A 98 -0.36 11.53 23.76
CA PRO A 98 -1.56 11.34 22.96
C PRO A 98 -2.16 12.67 22.49
N LYS A 99 -2.68 12.73 21.25
CA LYS A 99 -3.38 13.89 20.69
C LYS A 99 -4.32 13.41 19.59
N GLU A 100 -5.41 14.15 19.38
CA GLU A 100 -6.24 13.96 18.20
C GLU A 100 -5.47 14.30 16.94
N VAL A 101 -5.56 13.44 15.94
CA VAL A 101 -4.98 13.64 14.61
C VAL A 101 -5.97 13.20 13.53
N ASN A 102 -5.82 13.73 12.34
CA ASN A 102 -6.50 13.20 11.16
C ASN A 102 -5.68 12.07 10.58
N MET A 103 -6.09 10.81 10.77
CA MET A 103 -5.42 9.64 10.20
C MET A 103 -5.55 9.57 8.66
N SER A 104 -6.43 10.37 8.06
CA SER A 104 -6.50 10.57 6.61
C SER A 104 -5.49 11.61 6.08
N ASP A 105 -4.74 12.31 6.96
CA ASP A 105 -3.73 13.29 6.54
C ASP A 105 -2.41 12.58 6.19
N PRO A 106 -1.92 12.68 4.92
CA PRO A 106 -0.66 12.06 4.51
C PRO A 106 0.55 12.51 5.35
N ALA A 107 0.52 13.73 5.93
CA ALA A 107 1.60 14.22 6.79
C ALA A 107 1.68 13.45 8.12
N VAL A 108 0.59 12.88 8.61
CA VAL A 108 0.58 12.03 9.80
C VAL A 108 1.23 10.68 9.49
N LEU A 109 0.92 10.09 8.34
CA LEU A 109 1.56 8.84 7.88
C LEU A 109 3.06 9.05 7.63
N GLU A 110 3.44 10.13 6.93
CA GLU A 110 4.84 10.51 6.70
C GLU A 110 5.60 10.60 8.02
N GLN A 111 5.09 11.41 8.97
CA GLN A 111 5.70 11.58 10.28
C GLN A 111 5.82 10.25 11.05
N PHE A 112 4.83 9.38 10.97
CA PHE A 112 4.87 8.07 11.63
C PHE A 112 5.98 7.19 11.08
N ILE A 113 6.13 7.11 9.75
CA ILE A 113 7.22 6.34 9.11
C ILE A 113 8.58 6.92 9.52
N GLU A 114 8.75 8.24 9.49
CA GLU A 114 9.99 8.90 9.92
C GLU A 114 10.36 8.58 11.37
N ILE A 115 9.37 8.63 12.28
CA ILE A 115 9.58 8.29 13.70
C ILE A 115 10.01 6.83 13.82
N GLY A 116 9.32 5.92 13.13
CA GLY A 116 9.63 4.50 13.17
C GLY A 116 11.05 4.18 12.72
N VAL A 117 11.50 4.79 11.63
CA VAL A 117 12.86 4.59 11.11
C VAL A 117 13.91 5.23 12.02
N ARG A 118 13.67 6.45 12.48
CA ARG A 118 14.68 7.20 13.24
C ARG A 118 14.82 6.75 14.68
N ASP A 119 13.70 6.50 15.38
CA ASP A 119 13.70 6.28 16.83
C ASP A 119 13.68 4.78 17.20
N PHE A 120 13.33 3.93 16.24
CA PHE A 120 13.34 2.46 16.36
C PHE A 120 14.22 1.83 15.27
N PRO A 121 15.52 2.14 15.22
CA PRO A 121 16.39 1.75 14.12
C PRO A 121 16.51 0.23 13.98
N ALA A 122 16.37 -0.23 12.74
CA ALA A 122 16.50 -1.63 12.38
C ALA A 122 17.26 -1.80 11.05
N GLU A 123 17.58 -3.05 10.71
CA GLU A 123 18.14 -3.38 9.39
C GLU A 123 17.05 -3.46 8.32
N LYS A 124 15.80 -3.75 8.73
CA LYS A 124 14.64 -3.90 7.85
C LYS A 124 13.39 -3.28 8.47
N TYR A 125 12.52 -2.77 7.63
CA TYR A 125 11.32 -2.06 8.03
C TYR A 125 10.07 -2.61 7.34
N ALA A 126 9.00 -2.78 8.13
CA ALA A 126 7.67 -3.06 7.59
C ALA A 126 6.70 -1.95 8.03
N VAL A 127 5.80 -1.54 7.13
CA VAL A 127 4.68 -0.64 7.40
C VAL A 127 3.39 -1.37 7.07
N ILE A 128 2.48 -1.48 8.02
CA ILE A 128 1.15 -2.03 7.80
C ILE A 128 0.14 -0.88 7.92
N LEU A 129 -0.60 -0.62 6.84
CA LEU A 129 -1.72 0.31 6.81
C LEU A 129 -2.99 -0.47 7.16
N TRP A 130 -3.65 -0.08 8.23
CA TRP A 130 -4.78 -0.80 8.81
C TRP A 130 -6.00 0.09 8.89
N ASP A 131 -7.05 -0.23 8.15
CA ASP A 131 -8.39 0.36 8.19
C ASP A 131 -9.30 -0.21 7.08
N HIS A 132 -10.40 0.50 6.79
CA HIS A 132 -11.12 0.35 5.55
C HIS A 132 -10.21 0.62 4.34
N GLY A 133 -10.43 -0.13 3.26
CA GLY A 133 -9.77 0.05 1.98
C GLY A 133 -10.80 0.15 0.84
N GLY A 134 -10.54 1.04 -0.10
CA GLY A 134 -11.33 1.27 -1.31
C GLY A 134 -10.61 0.92 -2.62
N GLY A 135 -9.49 0.18 -2.52
CA GLY A 135 -8.59 -0.05 -3.64
C GLY A 135 -7.95 1.27 -4.09
N TRP A 136 -8.00 1.55 -5.38
CA TRP A 136 -7.47 2.79 -5.95
C TRP A 136 -8.15 4.07 -5.45
N ARG A 137 -9.29 3.98 -4.75
CA ARG A 137 -10.02 5.14 -4.22
C ARG A 137 -9.40 5.69 -2.94
N GLY A 138 -8.74 4.87 -2.15
CA GLY A 138 -8.08 5.33 -0.93
C GLY A 138 -8.05 4.27 0.17
N ILE A 139 -7.48 4.69 1.30
CA ILE A 139 -7.34 3.92 2.54
C ILE A 139 -7.37 4.89 3.73
N CYS A 140 -7.69 4.40 4.91
CA CYS A 140 -7.76 5.17 6.16
C CYS A 140 -8.81 6.28 6.10
N TRP A 141 -10.02 5.98 6.58
CA TRP A 141 -11.14 6.91 6.73
C TRP A 141 -11.35 7.24 8.21
N ASP A 142 -11.14 8.50 8.55
CA ASP A 142 -11.22 9.03 9.90
C ASP A 142 -12.59 9.71 10.12
N ASP A 143 -13.44 9.11 10.96
CA ASP A 143 -14.81 9.57 11.20
C ASP A 143 -14.87 10.86 12.02
N THR A 144 -13.89 11.12 12.92
CA THR A 144 -13.80 12.38 13.67
C THR A 144 -13.55 13.56 12.73
N THR A 145 -12.77 13.39 11.69
CA THR A 145 -12.60 14.39 10.62
C THR A 145 -13.91 14.67 9.91
N LEU A 146 -14.72 13.64 9.62
CA LEU A 146 -16.05 13.81 9.04
C LEU A 146 -16.98 14.57 9.98
N GLU A 147 -17.00 14.26 11.30
CA GLU A 147 -17.83 14.94 12.29
C GLU A 147 -17.45 16.41 12.48
N LEU A 148 -16.15 16.72 12.57
CA LEU A 148 -15.65 18.07 12.87
C LEU A 148 -15.68 19.00 11.65
N TYR A 149 -15.40 18.49 10.47
CA TYR A 149 -15.21 19.31 9.25
C TYR A 149 -16.23 19.03 8.15
N GLY A 150 -17.02 17.95 8.28
CA GLY A 150 -18.01 17.55 7.27
C GLY A 150 -17.37 17.05 5.97
N ILE A 151 -16.14 16.56 6.04
CA ILE A 151 -15.36 16.03 4.94
C ILE A 151 -15.21 14.53 5.15
N ASP A 152 -15.73 13.75 4.21
CA ASP A 152 -15.47 12.30 4.10
C ASP A 152 -14.10 12.15 3.44
N ASP A 153 -13.06 12.06 4.26
CA ASP A 153 -11.66 12.09 3.85
C ASP A 153 -11.02 10.70 3.97
N CYS A 154 -10.00 10.44 3.16
CA CYS A 154 -9.17 9.25 3.21
C CYS A 154 -7.79 9.56 2.62
N ILE A 155 -6.80 8.76 2.92
CA ILE A 155 -5.52 8.83 2.19
C ILE A 155 -5.73 8.35 0.76
N THR A 156 -5.74 9.27 -0.19
CA THR A 156 -5.81 8.96 -1.63
C THR A 156 -4.51 8.32 -2.12
N MET A 157 -4.54 7.74 -3.32
CA MET A 157 -3.35 7.14 -3.92
C MET A 157 -2.21 8.15 -4.13
N THR A 158 -2.52 9.40 -4.46
CA THR A 158 -1.52 10.46 -4.61
C THR A 158 -0.92 10.83 -3.26
N GLU A 159 -1.73 10.99 -2.24
CA GLU A 159 -1.30 11.32 -0.86
C GLU A 159 -0.50 10.17 -0.22
N MET A 160 -0.87 8.92 -0.46
CA MET A 160 -0.07 7.77 -0.02
C MET A 160 1.34 7.84 -0.62
N ARG A 161 1.45 8.13 -1.92
CA ARG A 161 2.76 8.33 -2.57
C ARG A 161 3.52 9.49 -1.95
N GLU A 162 2.87 10.62 -1.68
CA GLU A 162 3.49 11.80 -1.07
C GLU A 162 4.04 11.48 0.31
N ALA A 163 3.29 10.77 1.16
CA ALA A 163 3.73 10.36 2.49
C ALA A 163 4.98 9.46 2.45
N PHE A 164 4.95 8.42 1.60
CA PHE A 164 6.12 7.54 1.46
C PHE A 164 7.32 8.23 0.81
N ALA A 165 7.09 9.15 -0.14
CA ALA A 165 8.15 9.93 -0.76
C ALA A 165 8.82 10.89 0.24
N GLY A 166 8.03 11.60 1.06
CA GLY A 166 8.54 12.49 2.10
C GLY A 166 9.36 11.73 3.14
N ALA A 167 8.83 10.62 3.64
CA ALA A 167 9.55 9.75 4.56
C ALA A 167 10.87 9.22 3.97
N TYR A 168 10.88 8.84 2.68
CA TYR A 168 12.11 8.43 1.98
C TYR A 168 13.10 9.60 1.81
N GLU A 169 12.62 10.81 1.53
CA GLU A 169 13.51 11.98 1.40
C GLU A 169 14.24 12.30 2.71
N GLU A 170 13.56 12.13 3.84
CA GLU A 170 14.15 12.38 5.17
C GLU A 170 15.04 11.22 5.65
N THR A 171 14.60 9.98 5.50
CA THR A 171 15.24 8.79 6.10
C THR A 171 16.23 8.10 5.17
N ARG A 172 16.01 8.15 3.86
CA ARG A 172 16.71 7.38 2.81
C ARG A 172 16.53 5.87 2.92
N GLU A 173 15.53 5.43 3.68
CA GLU A 173 15.19 4.00 3.79
C GLU A 173 14.04 3.66 2.84
N VAL A 174 14.19 2.59 2.07
CA VAL A 174 13.10 1.95 1.33
C VAL A 174 12.45 0.94 2.28
N ILE A 175 11.14 0.93 2.35
CA ILE A 175 10.41 0.00 3.23
C ILE A 175 10.46 -1.41 2.61
N ASP A 176 10.95 -2.39 3.38
CA ASP A 176 11.06 -3.77 2.88
C ASP A 176 9.70 -4.38 2.59
N VAL A 177 8.72 -4.20 3.49
CA VAL A 177 7.37 -4.74 3.33
C VAL A 177 6.33 -3.67 3.63
N VAL A 178 5.39 -3.43 2.70
CA VAL A 178 4.17 -2.67 2.99
C VAL A 178 2.99 -3.64 2.97
N GLY A 179 2.34 -3.79 4.12
CA GLY A 179 1.12 -4.58 4.29
C GLY A 179 -0.11 -3.69 4.23
N PHE A 180 -1.17 -4.16 3.59
CA PHE A 180 -2.48 -3.52 3.59
C PHE A 180 -3.47 -4.43 4.32
N ASP A 181 -3.65 -4.20 5.61
CA ASP A 181 -4.74 -4.82 6.37
C ASP A 181 -6.02 -4.01 6.11
N ALA A 182 -6.42 -4.04 4.85
CA ALA A 182 -7.48 -3.22 4.28
C ALA A 182 -8.06 -3.87 3.01
N CYS A 183 -9.33 -3.61 2.75
CA CYS A 183 -10.08 -4.19 1.63
C CYS A 183 -9.54 -3.72 0.26
N LEU A 184 -9.49 -4.62 -0.74
CA LEU A 184 -9.42 -4.30 -2.16
C LEU A 184 -8.09 -3.66 -2.64
N MET A 185 -7.03 -3.68 -1.85
CA MET A 185 -5.80 -2.94 -2.14
C MET A 185 -4.87 -3.63 -3.15
N ALA A 186 -5.09 -4.93 -3.48
CA ALA A 186 -4.24 -5.65 -4.44
C ALA A 186 -4.50 -5.23 -5.88
N MET A 187 -4.02 -4.04 -6.24
CA MET A 187 -4.23 -3.42 -7.56
C MET A 187 -2.95 -2.77 -8.10
N PRO A 188 -2.71 -2.80 -9.43
CA PRO A 188 -1.61 -2.05 -10.05
C PRO A 188 -1.69 -0.56 -9.75
N GLU A 189 -2.90 0.01 -9.67
CA GLU A 189 -3.14 1.42 -9.35
C GLU A 189 -2.59 1.80 -7.96
N VAL A 190 -2.68 0.88 -7.00
CA VAL A 190 -2.14 1.03 -5.64
C VAL A 190 -0.63 0.80 -5.66
N SER A 191 -0.19 -0.33 -6.22
CA SER A 191 1.22 -0.72 -6.28
C SER A 191 2.09 0.35 -6.96
N TYR A 192 1.59 0.96 -8.02
CA TYR A 192 2.30 1.99 -8.78
C TYR A 192 2.75 3.19 -7.93
N GLN A 193 1.99 3.52 -6.89
CA GLN A 193 2.33 4.66 -6.02
C GLN A 193 3.57 4.38 -5.17
N LEU A 194 3.80 3.13 -4.82
CA LEU A 194 4.87 2.70 -3.90
C LEU A 194 6.10 2.12 -4.60
N ARG A 195 6.15 2.10 -5.94
CA ARG A 195 7.20 1.42 -6.72
C ARG A 195 8.63 1.86 -6.42
N ASP A 196 8.80 3.10 -5.96
CA ASP A 196 10.11 3.67 -5.61
C ASP A 196 10.41 3.59 -4.10
N TYR A 197 9.43 3.18 -3.28
CA TYR A 197 9.47 3.34 -1.81
C TYR A 197 9.26 2.04 -1.04
N ALA A 198 8.83 0.97 -1.71
CA ALA A 198 8.60 -0.34 -1.11
C ALA A 198 9.22 -1.46 -1.95
N SER A 199 9.68 -2.54 -1.28
CA SER A 199 10.23 -3.72 -1.95
C SER A 199 9.18 -4.80 -2.21
N PHE A 200 8.31 -5.05 -1.23
CA PHE A 200 7.23 -6.05 -1.32
C PHE A 200 5.92 -5.49 -0.79
N LEU A 201 4.81 -5.83 -1.45
CA LEU A 201 3.46 -5.53 -0.97
C LEU A 201 2.73 -6.80 -0.55
N VAL A 202 1.96 -6.70 0.54
CA VAL A 202 1.03 -7.76 0.99
C VAL A 202 -0.36 -7.17 1.05
N PHE A 203 -1.30 -7.71 0.27
CA PHE A 203 -2.62 -7.08 0.07
C PHE A 203 -3.67 -8.05 -0.45
N SER A 204 -4.94 -7.63 -0.43
CA SER A 204 -6.09 -8.44 -0.86
C SER A 204 -6.79 -7.84 -2.07
N GLU A 205 -7.22 -8.69 -3.02
CA GLU A 205 -8.11 -8.32 -4.12
C GLU A 205 -9.57 -8.16 -3.65
N GLU A 206 -9.98 -8.93 -2.62
CA GLU A 206 -11.30 -8.94 -2.02
C GLU A 206 -11.31 -8.14 -0.71
N THR A 207 -12.46 -8.04 -0.07
CA THR A 207 -12.58 -7.46 1.27
C THR A 207 -11.80 -8.26 2.30
N VAL A 208 -11.19 -7.55 3.26
CA VAL A 208 -10.56 -8.15 4.43
C VAL A 208 -11.60 -8.18 5.55
N PRO A 209 -11.86 -9.34 6.17
CA PRO A 209 -12.78 -9.40 7.30
C PRO A 209 -12.29 -8.54 8.48
N GLY A 210 -13.20 -7.99 9.29
CA GLY A 210 -12.83 -7.07 10.37
C GLY A 210 -11.87 -7.62 11.43
N LEU A 211 -11.61 -8.93 11.48
CA LEU A 211 -10.55 -9.49 12.33
C LEU A 211 -9.13 -9.14 11.84
N GLY A 212 -8.98 -8.69 10.60
CA GLY A 212 -7.72 -8.23 10.05
C GLY A 212 -6.65 -9.33 9.90
N PHE A 213 -5.40 -8.92 9.92
CA PHE A 213 -4.26 -9.83 9.95
C PHE A 213 -4.17 -10.51 11.32
N PRO A 214 -3.70 -11.77 11.39
CA PRO A 214 -3.48 -12.45 12.68
C PRO A 214 -2.16 -11.97 13.32
N TYR A 215 -2.21 -10.84 14.02
CA TYR A 215 -1.02 -10.15 14.53
C TYR A 215 -0.22 -10.97 15.53
N ASP A 216 -0.85 -11.84 16.29
CA ASP A 216 -0.17 -12.78 17.19
C ASP A 216 0.64 -13.83 16.42
N MET A 217 0.13 -14.32 15.28
CA MET A 217 0.81 -15.31 14.46
C MET A 217 2.02 -14.68 13.75
N LEU A 218 1.79 -13.61 12.97
CA LEU A 218 2.88 -12.96 12.23
C LEU A 218 3.98 -12.41 13.14
N ALA A 219 3.63 -11.90 14.34
CA ALA A 219 4.59 -11.44 15.32
C ALA A 219 5.41 -12.60 15.89
N ALA A 220 4.74 -13.72 16.24
CA ALA A 220 5.41 -14.90 16.77
C ALA A 220 6.39 -15.50 15.76
N ASP A 221 5.99 -15.61 14.49
CA ASP A 221 6.84 -16.16 13.44
C ASP A 221 8.04 -15.25 13.15
N LEU A 222 7.84 -13.91 13.11
CA LEU A 222 8.94 -12.96 12.92
C LEU A 222 9.92 -12.97 14.09
N VAL A 223 9.45 -13.02 15.33
CA VAL A 223 10.30 -13.10 16.54
C VAL A 223 11.06 -14.42 16.60
N ALA A 224 10.46 -15.50 16.12
CA ALA A 224 11.13 -16.81 16.06
C ALA A 224 12.26 -16.85 15.01
N GLU A 225 12.11 -16.14 13.90
CA GLU A 225 13.09 -16.10 12.80
C GLU A 225 13.38 -14.65 12.34
N PRO A 226 13.95 -13.78 13.19
CA PRO A 226 14.09 -12.35 12.91
C PRO A 226 15.07 -12.04 11.77
N THR A 227 15.89 -13.02 11.36
CA THR A 227 16.87 -12.83 10.26
C THR A 227 16.29 -12.98 8.86
N VAL A 228 15.00 -13.33 8.70
CA VAL A 228 14.32 -13.41 7.41
C VAL A 228 14.43 -12.08 6.66
N ASP A 229 14.45 -12.16 5.33
CA ASP A 229 14.42 -10.97 4.47
C ASP A 229 12.99 -10.46 4.22
N GLY A 230 12.86 -9.39 3.44
CA GLY A 230 11.56 -8.77 3.13
C GLY A 230 10.63 -9.71 2.37
N GLU A 231 11.17 -10.48 1.43
CA GLU A 231 10.39 -11.45 0.65
C GLU A 231 9.79 -12.53 1.56
N GLU A 232 10.61 -13.10 2.44
CA GLU A 232 10.17 -14.16 3.32
C GLU A 232 9.16 -13.63 4.35
N PHE A 233 9.40 -12.45 4.95
CA PHE A 233 8.44 -11.86 5.89
C PHE A 233 7.08 -11.53 5.22
N ALA A 234 7.09 -11.00 4.00
CA ALA A 234 5.86 -10.78 3.25
C ALA A 234 5.08 -12.10 3.01
N LYS A 235 5.79 -13.19 2.71
CA LYS A 235 5.19 -14.52 2.55
C LYS A 235 4.67 -15.09 3.86
N ILE A 236 5.35 -14.84 4.98
CA ILE A 236 4.87 -15.22 6.34
C ILE A 236 3.53 -14.53 6.60
N ILE A 237 3.44 -13.21 6.43
CA ILE A 237 2.18 -12.47 6.62
C ILE A 237 1.04 -13.09 5.78
N ALA A 238 1.29 -13.29 4.48
CA ALA A 238 0.27 -13.84 3.58
C ALA A 238 -0.13 -15.28 3.96
N LYS A 239 0.83 -16.10 4.38
CA LYS A 239 0.58 -17.48 4.81
C LYS A 239 -0.23 -17.53 6.10
N ASP A 240 0.15 -16.76 7.10
CA ASP A 240 -0.53 -16.71 8.39
C ASP A 240 -1.98 -16.24 8.22
N TYR A 241 -2.20 -15.21 7.38
CA TYR A 241 -3.54 -14.78 7.00
C TYR A 241 -4.36 -15.92 6.38
N SER A 242 -3.79 -16.62 5.40
CA SER A 242 -4.44 -17.74 4.74
C SER A 242 -4.78 -18.87 5.70
N ASP A 243 -3.83 -19.27 6.55
CA ASP A 243 -4.02 -20.33 7.53
C ASP A 243 -5.06 -19.95 8.60
N TYR A 244 -5.02 -18.71 9.07
CA TYR A 244 -5.96 -18.19 10.05
C TYR A 244 -7.40 -18.27 9.53
N TYR A 245 -7.65 -17.70 8.34
CA TYR A 245 -9.01 -17.69 7.77
C TYR A 245 -9.47 -19.08 7.31
N ALA A 246 -8.55 -19.97 6.91
CA ALA A 246 -8.88 -21.36 6.65
C ALA A 246 -9.33 -22.12 7.91
N SER A 247 -8.89 -21.68 9.09
CA SER A 247 -9.29 -22.27 10.38
C SER A 247 -10.66 -21.78 10.86
N ILE A 248 -11.15 -20.64 10.37
CA ILE A 248 -12.42 -20.04 10.80
C ILE A 248 -13.58 -20.63 9.98
N SER A 249 -14.47 -21.35 10.69
CA SER A 249 -15.67 -21.90 10.05
C SER A 249 -16.60 -20.81 9.52
N GLY A 250 -16.90 -20.83 8.24
CA GLY A 250 -17.81 -19.89 7.57
C GLY A 250 -17.14 -18.65 6.97
N CYS A 251 -15.85 -18.45 7.18
CA CYS A 251 -15.08 -17.44 6.44
C CYS A 251 -14.66 -18.03 5.08
N ILE A 252 -15.37 -17.66 4.02
CA ILE A 252 -15.23 -18.27 2.71
C ILE A 252 -14.84 -17.30 1.60
N ASP A 253 -14.71 -16.00 1.93
CA ASP A 253 -14.51 -14.95 0.93
C ASP A 253 -13.29 -14.09 1.31
N VAL A 254 -12.10 -14.64 1.08
CA VAL A 254 -10.82 -13.97 1.34
C VAL A 254 -9.80 -14.26 0.24
N THR A 255 -8.98 -13.27 -0.03
CA THR A 255 -7.78 -13.37 -0.86
C THR A 255 -6.61 -12.68 -0.15
N ILE A 256 -5.39 -13.07 -0.44
CA ILE A 256 -4.16 -12.38 -0.03
C ILE A 256 -3.07 -12.70 -1.04
N SER A 257 -2.28 -11.71 -1.41
CA SER A 257 -1.15 -11.91 -2.31
C SER A 257 0.09 -11.13 -1.87
N VAL A 258 1.25 -11.56 -2.35
CA VAL A 258 2.53 -10.86 -2.20
C VAL A 258 3.00 -10.46 -3.59
N PHE A 259 3.34 -9.18 -3.74
CA PHE A 259 3.85 -8.64 -4.98
C PHE A 259 5.28 -8.08 -4.81
N ASP A 260 6.21 -8.54 -5.65
CA ASP A 260 7.58 -8.02 -5.76
C ASP A 260 7.58 -6.76 -6.63
N MET A 261 7.89 -5.63 -6.01
CA MET A 261 7.84 -4.31 -6.64
C MET A 261 8.89 -4.12 -7.75
N THR A 262 9.91 -4.98 -7.82
CA THR A 262 10.90 -4.93 -8.92
C THR A 262 10.27 -5.20 -10.29
N TYR A 263 9.07 -5.80 -10.34
CA TYR A 263 8.31 -6.07 -11.57
C TYR A 263 7.24 -5.01 -11.89
N MET A 264 7.09 -3.96 -11.05
CA MET A 264 6.01 -2.99 -11.25
C MET A 264 6.15 -2.19 -12.55
N ASP A 265 7.36 -1.80 -12.92
CA ASP A 265 7.58 -1.08 -14.18
C ASP A 265 7.30 -1.97 -15.41
N GLU A 266 7.71 -3.26 -15.38
CA GLU A 266 7.42 -4.24 -16.45
C GLU A 266 5.90 -4.43 -16.59
N LEU A 267 5.18 -4.55 -15.46
CA LEU A 267 3.73 -4.68 -15.45
C LEU A 267 3.03 -3.43 -15.99
N THR A 268 3.48 -2.24 -15.56
CA THR A 268 2.92 -0.97 -16.03
C THR A 268 3.01 -0.82 -17.55
N VAL A 269 4.19 -1.11 -18.12
CA VAL A 269 4.39 -1.09 -19.57
C VAL A 269 3.50 -2.11 -20.27
N ALA A 270 3.36 -3.32 -19.72
CA ALA A 270 2.51 -4.35 -20.30
C ALA A 270 1.02 -3.96 -20.29
N VAL A 271 0.54 -3.34 -19.21
CA VAL A 271 -0.85 -2.85 -19.12
C VAL A 271 -1.09 -1.66 -20.07
N ASP A 272 -0.12 -0.77 -20.23
CA ASP A 272 -0.20 0.33 -21.21
C ASP A 272 -0.28 -0.20 -22.65
N ASP A 273 0.60 -1.14 -23.03
CA ASP A 273 0.56 -1.84 -24.32
C ASP A 273 -0.80 -2.49 -24.56
N LEU A 274 -1.32 -3.23 -23.55
CA LEU A 274 -2.61 -3.90 -23.63
C LEU A 274 -3.75 -2.88 -23.83
N GLY A 275 -3.79 -1.82 -23.01
CA GLY A 275 -4.79 -0.77 -23.14
C GLY A 275 -4.78 -0.12 -24.53
N THR A 276 -3.61 0.07 -25.11
CA THR A 276 -3.41 0.61 -26.47
C THR A 276 -4.01 -0.31 -27.54
N GLU A 277 -3.68 -1.62 -27.50
CA GLU A 277 -4.19 -2.60 -28.46
C GLU A 277 -5.71 -2.78 -28.35
N LEU A 278 -6.23 -2.88 -27.13
CA LEU A 278 -7.66 -3.00 -26.87
C LEU A 278 -8.44 -1.78 -27.37
N LEU A 279 -7.90 -0.57 -27.15
CA LEU A 279 -8.51 0.67 -27.62
C LEU A 279 -8.52 0.75 -29.15
N ALA A 280 -7.43 0.42 -29.81
CA ALA A 280 -7.28 0.46 -31.28
C ALA A 280 -8.26 -0.49 -31.98
N SER A 281 -8.56 -1.62 -31.37
CA SER A 281 -9.36 -2.71 -31.94
C SER A 281 -10.79 -2.82 -31.34
N LEU A 282 -11.16 -1.85 -30.49
CA LEU A 282 -12.40 -1.87 -29.70
C LEU A 282 -13.67 -2.10 -30.56
N SER A 283 -13.78 -1.41 -31.70
CA SER A 283 -14.97 -1.55 -32.57
C SER A 283 -15.16 -2.94 -33.15
N THR A 284 -14.07 -3.72 -33.25
CA THR A 284 -14.07 -5.08 -33.80
C THR A 284 -14.38 -6.12 -32.74
N TYR A 285 -13.74 -6.00 -31.55
CA TYR A 285 -13.75 -7.07 -30.54
C TYR A 285 -14.47 -6.71 -29.22
N VAL A 286 -15.25 -5.65 -29.17
CA VAL A 286 -15.94 -5.20 -27.93
C VAL A 286 -16.73 -6.31 -27.23
N ASN A 287 -17.42 -7.18 -28.01
CA ASN A 287 -18.19 -8.28 -27.44
C ASN A 287 -17.28 -9.39 -26.84
N SER A 288 -16.11 -9.62 -27.43
CA SER A 288 -15.11 -10.54 -26.90
C SER A 288 -14.54 -9.97 -25.59
N TYR A 289 -14.16 -8.70 -25.57
CA TYR A 289 -13.66 -8.04 -24.36
C TYR A 289 -14.67 -8.08 -23.21
N GLN A 290 -15.97 -7.83 -23.52
CA GLN A 290 -17.01 -7.92 -22.52
C GLN A 290 -17.17 -9.36 -21.99
N LYS A 291 -17.14 -10.36 -22.88
CA LYS A 291 -17.19 -11.78 -22.50
C LYS A 291 -16.00 -12.15 -21.59
N ASP A 292 -14.79 -11.77 -22.00
CA ASP A 292 -13.56 -12.12 -21.31
C ASP A 292 -13.43 -11.42 -19.96
N GLN A 293 -13.92 -10.16 -19.84
CA GLN A 293 -14.08 -9.47 -18.57
C GLN A 293 -15.05 -10.17 -17.62
N ILE A 294 -16.21 -10.62 -18.13
CA ILE A 294 -17.23 -11.31 -17.33
C ILE A 294 -16.74 -12.68 -16.84
N GLN A 295 -15.84 -13.33 -17.59
CA GLN A 295 -15.27 -14.64 -17.26
C GLN A 295 -14.11 -14.56 -16.27
N ALA A 296 -13.49 -13.38 -16.07
CA ALA A 296 -12.54 -13.15 -15.01
C ALA A 296 -13.24 -12.97 -13.65
N ASP A 297 -12.58 -13.32 -12.56
CA ASP A 297 -13.12 -13.09 -11.22
C ASP A 297 -13.30 -11.60 -10.98
N ARG A 298 -14.30 -11.27 -10.15
CA ARG A 298 -14.65 -9.91 -9.78
C ARG A 298 -14.93 -9.87 -8.30
N TYR A 299 -14.50 -8.80 -7.66
CA TYR A 299 -14.51 -8.66 -6.22
C TYR A 299 -15.68 -7.81 -5.74
N TYR A 300 -15.69 -7.41 -4.48
CA TYR A 300 -16.78 -6.66 -3.85
C TYR A 300 -17.38 -5.57 -4.76
N TYR A 301 -16.53 -4.78 -5.41
CA TYR A 301 -16.99 -3.91 -6.50
C TYR A 301 -16.85 -4.64 -7.84
N PRO A 302 -17.94 -4.88 -8.58
CA PRO A 302 -17.90 -5.64 -9.84
C PRO A 302 -17.02 -5.04 -10.95
N TYR A 303 -16.52 -3.85 -10.76
CA TYR A 303 -15.55 -3.19 -11.63
C TYR A 303 -14.09 -3.43 -11.23
N ASN A 304 -13.83 -4.08 -10.10
CA ASN A 304 -12.53 -4.63 -9.78
C ASN A 304 -12.47 -6.05 -10.35
N VAL A 305 -11.67 -6.22 -11.39
CA VAL A 305 -11.59 -7.44 -12.20
C VAL A 305 -10.21 -8.04 -12.05
N ASP A 306 -10.12 -9.35 -11.88
CA ASP A 306 -8.85 -10.07 -11.88
C ASP A 306 -8.08 -9.81 -13.17
N LEU A 307 -6.92 -9.17 -13.06
CA LEU A 307 -6.12 -8.71 -14.19
C LEU A 307 -5.54 -9.87 -14.99
N ILE A 308 -4.95 -10.83 -14.30
CA ILE A 308 -4.27 -11.96 -14.92
C ILE A 308 -5.30 -12.89 -15.56
N GLY A 309 -6.42 -13.13 -14.90
CA GLY A 309 -7.53 -13.91 -15.42
C GLY A 309 -8.13 -13.29 -16.68
N PHE A 310 -8.36 -11.97 -16.68
CA PHE A 310 -8.80 -11.24 -17.86
C PHE A 310 -7.79 -11.36 -19.01
N ALA A 311 -6.50 -11.12 -18.75
CA ALA A 311 -5.46 -11.23 -19.77
C ALA A 311 -5.36 -12.66 -20.33
N LYS A 312 -5.44 -13.69 -19.48
CA LYS A 312 -5.50 -15.11 -19.91
C LYS A 312 -6.72 -15.41 -20.78
N ASN A 313 -7.88 -14.83 -20.46
CA ASN A 313 -9.09 -14.99 -21.27
C ASN A 313 -8.88 -14.43 -22.69
N LEU A 314 -8.30 -13.22 -22.81
CA LEU A 314 -7.96 -12.61 -24.12
C LEU A 314 -7.01 -13.48 -24.94
N VAL A 315 -5.95 -14.03 -24.32
CA VAL A 315 -4.98 -14.92 -24.99
C VAL A 315 -5.70 -16.15 -25.56
N ASN A 316 -6.65 -16.73 -24.82
CA ASN A 316 -7.31 -17.99 -25.15
C ASN A 316 -8.57 -17.80 -26.00
N ASP A 317 -9.10 -16.56 -26.15
CA ASP A 317 -10.31 -16.36 -26.95
C ASP A 317 -10.03 -16.59 -28.44
N SER A 318 -10.68 -17.63 -28.99
CA SER A 318 -10.58 -17.99 -30.41
C SER A 318 -11.32 -17.01 -31.33
N SER A 319 -12.19 -16.15 -30.79
CA SER A 319 -12.88 -15.10 -31.56
C SER A 319 -12.01 -13.85 -31.78
N ILE A 320 -10.90 -13.73 -31.06
CA ILE A 320 -9.88 -12.72 -31.28
C ILE A 320 -8.79 -13.34 -32.17
N ASP A 321 -8.66 -12.87 -33.42
CA ASP A 321 -7.65 -13.30 -34.38
C ASP A 321 -6.49 -12.30 -34.56
N ASP A 322 -6.52 -11.21 -33.77
CA ASP A 322 -5.47 -10.19 -33.72
C ASP A 322 -4.32 -10.64 -32.83
N ALA A 323 -3.13 -10.79 -33.46
CA ALA A 323 -1.93 -11.21 -32.75
C ALA A 323 -1.37 -10.13 -31.81
N GLY A 324 -1.61 -8.84 -32.11
CA GLY A 324 -1.16 -7.73 -31.28
C GLY A 324 -1.85 -7.74 -29.90
N ILE A 325 -3.17 -7.96 -29.90
CA ILE A 325 -3.95 -8.09 -28.64
C ILE A 325 -3.42 -9.27 -27.82
N LYS A 326 -3.24 -10.44 -28.45
CA LYS A 326 -2.79 -11.65 -27.75
C LYS A 326 -1.37 -11.51 -27.20
N ASP A 327 -0.48 -10.90 -27.96
CA ASP A 327 0.90 -10.65 -27.53
C ASP A 327 0.93 -9.65 -26.36
N ALA A 328 0.12 -8.56 -26.40
CA ALA A 328 0.02 -7.60 -25.32
C ALA A 328 -0.59 -8.24 -24.05
N ALA A 329 -1.67 -9.01 -24.19
CA ALA A 329 -2.26 -9.74 -23.08
C ALA A 329 -1.29 -10.76 -22.46
N GLN A 330 -0.51 -11.48 -23.30
CA GLN A 330 0.50 -12.42 -22.81
C GLN A 330 1.62 -11.74 -22.04
N LYS A 331 2.03 -10.52 -22.44
CA LYS A 331 3.00 -9.71 -21.67
C LYS A 331 2.48 -9.37 -20.29
N VAL A 332 1.19 -8.98 -20.17
CA VAL A 332 0.55 -8.72 -18.86
C VAL A 332 0.60 -9.98 -17.99
N VAL A 333 0.21 -11.15 -18.55
CA VAL A 333 0.28 -12.42 -17.80
C VAL A 333 1.71 -12.69 -17.31
N ILE A 334 2.72 -12.54 -18.17
CA ILE A 334 4.12 -12.81 -17.82
C ILE A 334 4.63 -11.84 -16.75
N ALA A 335 4.38 -10.54 -16.90
CA ALA A 335 4.86 -9.54 -15.95
C ALA A 335 4.18 -9.70 -14.58
N ALA A 336 2.87 -9.90 -14.56
CA ALA A 336 2.13 -10.07 -13.33
C ALA A 336 2.48 -11.39 -12.61
N GLU A 337 2.60 -12.51 -13.32
CA GLU A 337 3.00 -13.80 -12.73
C GLU A 337 4.45 -13.82 -12.22
N LYS A 338 5.32 -12.94 -12.70
CA LYS A 338 6.65 -12.74 -12.11
C LYS A 338 6.58 -11.95 -10.81
N GLY A 339 5.76 -10.91 -10.78
CA GLY A 339 5.63 -10.03 -9.62
C GLY A 339 4.82 -10.67 -8.49
N VAL A 340 3.76 -11.42 -8.78
CA VAL A 340 2.97 -12.15 -7.77
C VAL A 340 3.74 -13.37 -7.30
N LEU A 341 4.37 -13.26 -6.14
CA LEU A 341 5.19 -14.34 -5.56
C LEU A 341 4.34 -15.44 -4.95
N VAL A 342 3.25 -15.07 -4.31
CA VAL A 342 2.20 -15.96 -3.78
C VAL A 342 0.84 -15.30 -3.93
N ALA A 343 -0.20 -16.13 -4.14
CA ALA A 343 -1.60 -15.72 -4.06
C ALA A 343 -2.36 -16.85 -3.37
N TYR A 344 -2.99 -16.53 -2.25
CA TYR A 344 -3.88 -17.42 -1.51
C TYR A 344 -5.30 -16.93 -1.67
N ASN A 345 -6.22 -17.86 -1.86
CA ASN A 345 -7.63 -17.54 -2.03
C ASN A 345 -8.52 -18.59 -1.35
N SER A 346 -9.69 -18.17 -0.99
CA SER A 346 -10.73 -19.06 -0.48
C SER A 346 -11.37 -19.88 -1.59
N ILE A 347 -12.19 -20.84 -1.21
CA ILE A 347 -12.92 -21.69 -2.16
C ILE A 347 -13.91 -20.90 -3.06
N VAL A 348 -14.30 -19.69 -2.65
CA VAL A 348 -15.21 -18.83 -3.45
C VAL A 348 -14.42 -18.09 -4.54
N ASN A 349 -13.19 -17.68 -4.22
CA ASN A 349 -12.32 -16.89 -5.11
C ASN A 349 -11.27 -17.76 -5.80
N VAL A 350 -11.63 -18.97 -6.22
CA VAL A 350 -10.69 -19.97 -6.76
C VAL A 350 -9.97 -19.52 -8.04
N GLY A 351 -10.50 -18.52 -8.73
CA GLY A 351 -9.93 -17.93 -9.94
C GLY A 351 -9.06 -16.70 -9.68
N SER A 352 -9.03 -16.19 -8.44
CA SER A 352 -8.20 -15.04 -8.07
C SER A 352 -6.72 -15.35 -8.27
N THR A 353 -6.00 -14.39 -8.84
CA THR A 353 -4.61 -14.56 -9.25
C THR A 353 -3.63 -13.58 -8.59
N GLY A 354 -4.13 -12.74 -7.70
CA GLY A 354 -3.34 -11.88 -6.82
C GLY A 354 -3.31 -10.41 -7.19
N LEU A 355 -3.91 -10.00 -8.32
CA LEU A 355 -4.05 -8.60 -8.72
C LEU A 355 -5.39 -8.33 -9.41
N ALA A 356 -6.17 -7.42 -8.85
CA ALA A 356 -7.32 -6.82 -9.50
C ALA A 356 -6.93 -5.56 -10.27
N ILE A 357 -7.74 -5.15 -11.24
CA ILE A 357 -7.60 -3.86 -11.94
C ILE A 357 -8.99 -3.21 -12.08
N TYR A 358 -9.03 -1.88 -12.03
CA TYR A 358 -10.27 -1.14 -12.30
C TYR A 358 -10.67 -1.28 -13.76
N PHE A 359 -11.80 -1.99 -14.00
CA PHE A 359 -12.33 -2.22 -15.34
C PHE A 359 -13.87 -2.18 -15.34
N PRO A 360 -14.49 -1.01 -15.37
CA PRO A 360 -15.94 -0.85 -15.39
C PRO A 360 -16.54 -1.30 -16.70
N SER A 361 -17.58 -2.13 -16.64
CA SER A 361 -18.30 -2.65 -17.82
C SER A 361 -19.47 -1.79 -18.28
N THR A 362 -19.88 -0.81 -17.47
CA THR A 362 -21.07 0.02 -17.73
C THR A 362 -20.70 1.50 -17.80
N HIS A 363 -21.48 2.25 -18.60
CA HIS A 363 -21.38 3.70 -18.70
C HIS A 363 -21.54 4.35 -17.31
N ASP A 364 -22.49 3.90 -16.51
CA ASP A 364 -22.76 4.48 -15.19
C ASP A 364 -21.60 4.27 -14.23
N GLY A 365 -20.98 3.07 -14.21
CA GLY A 365 -19.80 2.78 -13.38
C GLY A 365 -18.60 3.64 -13.75
N MET A 366 -18.33 3.82 -15.04
CA MET A 366 -17.25 4.68 -15.50
C MET A 366 -17.55 6.16 -15.25
N HIS A 367 -18.78 6.59 -15.54
CA HIS A 367 -19.14 8.02 -15.48
C HIS A 367 -19.13 8.56 -14.06
N SER A 368 -19.57 7.79 -13.07
CA SER A 368 -19.60 8.21 -11.66
C SER A 368 -18.21 8.33 -11.04
N LEU A 369 -17.22 7.54 -11.47
CA LEU A 369 -15.88 7.49 -10.88
C LEU A 369 -14.79 8.07 -11.81
N LYS A 370 -15.15 8.52 -12.99
CA LYS A 370 -14.23 8.97 -14.04
C LYS A 370 -13.30 10.09 -13.59
N GLU A 371 -13.85 11.13 -12.96
CA GLU A 371 -13.06 12.30 -12.58
C GLU A 371 -12.13 11.98 -11.42
N GLU A 372 -12.51 11.07 -10.53
CA GLU A 372 -11.68 10.58 -9.45
C GLU A 372 -10.56 9.66 -9.99
N TYR A 373 -10.88 8.68 -10.85
CA TYR A 373 -9.88 7.78 -11.43
C TYR A 373 -8.81 8.50 -12.27
N LYS A 374 -9.16 9.62 -12.91
CA LYS A 374 -8.20 10.46 -13.66
C LYS A 374 -7.15 11.14 -12.79
N THR A 375 -7.34 11.22 -11.48
CA THR A 375 -6.34 11.82 -10.59
C THR A 375 -5.19 10.86 -10.30
N ILE A 376 -5.37 9.57 -10.58
CA ILE A 376 -4.40 8.53 -10.24
C ILE A 376 -3.29 8.50 -11.28
N PRO A 377 -2.00 8.60 -10.87
CA PRO A 377 -0.87 8.59 -11.79
C PRO A 377 -0.88 7.39 -12.75
N PHE A 378 -1.16 6.18 -12.28
CA PHE A 378 -1.27 4.99 -13.12
C PHE A 378 -2.29 5.16 -14.26
N ALA A 379 -3.46 5.73 -13.98
CA ALA A 379 -4.51 5.97 -14.97
C ALA A 379 -4.10 7.04 -16.00
N VAL A 380 -3.37 8.07 -15.58
CA VAL A 380 -2.91 9.17 -16.46
C VAL A 380 -1.75 8.75 -17.34
N GLU A 381 -0.83 7.95 -16.79
CA GLU A 381 0.43 7.57 -17.43
C GLU A 381 0.29 6.34 -18.33
N THR A 382 -0.86 5.60 -18.24
CA THR A 382 -1.16 4.44 -19.09
C THR A 382 -2.34 4.70 -20.03
N SER A 383 -2.47 3.87 -21.06
CA SER A 383 -3.61 3.85 -21.99
C SER A 383 -4.83 3.14 -21.42
N TRP A 384 -4.70 2.51 -20.23
CA TRP A 384 -5.76 1.72 -19.62
C TRP A 384 -7.03 2.54 -19.36
N TYR A 385 -6.88 3.72 -18.77
CA TYR A 385 -8.02 4.64 -18.56
C TYR A 385 -8.76 4.95 -19.86
N LYS A 386 -8.01 5.30 -20.94
CA LYS A 386 -8.62 5.65 -22.24
C LYS A 386 -9.40 4.47 -22.84
N PHE A 387 -8.87 3.26 -22.67
CA PHE A 387 -9.57 2.05 -23.07
C PHE A 387 -10.85 1.86 -22.26
N CYS A 388 -10.80 1.93 -20.93
CA CYS A 388 -11.97 1.79 -20.06
C CYS A 388 -13.08 2.81 -20.39
N GLU A 389 -12.71 4.08 -20.60
CA GLU A 389 -13.63 5.14 -21.02
C GLU A 389 -14.32 4.81 -22.34
N ALA A 390 -13.53 4.48 -23.36
CA ALA A 390 -14.06 4.15 -24.69
C ALA A 390 -14.93 2.88 -24.69
N PHE A 391 -14.53 1.86 -23.93
CA PHE A 391 -15.27 0.61 -23.78
C PHE A 391 -16.61 0.83 -23.11
N SER A 392 -16.65 1.61 -22.04
CA SER A 392 -17.86 1.95 -21.31
C SER A 392 -18.83 2.79 -22.17
N ASP A 393 -18.33 3.76 -22.91
CA ASP A 393 -19.12 4.59 -23.86
C ASP A 393 -19.70 3.75 -25.00
N PHE A 394 -18.96 2.76 -25.50
CA PHE A 394 -19.44 1.87 -26.56
C PHE A 394 -20.60 1.01 -26.08
N ASN A 395 -20.50 0.46 -24.90
CA ASN A 395 -21.55 -0.34 -24.28
C ASN A 395 -22.80 0.47 -23.97
N GLY A 396 -22.67 1.69 -23.48
CA GLY A 396 -23.79 2.62 -23.24
C GLY A 396 -24.57 2.94 -24.51
N ARG A 397 -23.90 3.19 -25.65
CA ARG A 397 -24.55 3.47 -26.94
C ARG A 397 -25.32 2.27 -27.52
N THR A 398 -24.81 1.06 -27.32
CA THR A 398 -25.47 -0.16 -27.79
C THR A 398 -26.70 -0.50 -26.95
N TRP A 399 -26.69 -0.20 -25.66
CA TRP A 399 -27.84 -0.38 -24.78
C TRP A 399 -28.96 0.63 -25.11
N ALA A 400 -28.65 1.89 -25.27
CA ALA A 400 -29.63 2.92 -25.66
C ALA A 400 -30.31 2.64 -27.01
N LYS A 401 -29.63 2.01 -27.97
CA LYS A 401 -30.22 1.57 -29.25
C LYS A 401 -31.11 0.38 -29.16
N LYS A 402 -31.00 -0.47 -28.13
CA LYS A 402 -31.88 -1.66 -27.91
C LYS A 402 -33.14 -1.34 -27.11
N THR A 403 -33.13 -0.20 -26.38
CA THR A 403 -34.24 0.21 -25.50
C THR A 403 -35.08 1.35 -26.08
N GLY A 404 -34.70 1.95 -27.20
CA GLY A 404 -35.49 2.91 -28.02
C GLY A 404 -36.03 2.30 -29.26
#